data_2283a1591a05a4e210bb8b2f1c226404
#
_entry.id   2283a1591a05a4e210bb8b2f1c226404
#
_cell.length_a   1.000
_cell.length_b   1.000
_cell.length_c   1.000
_cell.angle_alpha   90.00
_cell.angle_beta   90.00
_cell.angle_gamma   90.00
#
_symmetry.space_group_name_H-M   'P 1'
#
loop_
_entity.id
_entity.type
_entity.pdbx_description
1 polymer ?
#
loop_
_entity_poly.entity_id
_entity_poly.type
_entity_poly.pdbx_seq_one_letter_code
_entity_poly.pdbx_strand_id
1 'polypeptide(L)'
;MRTLTQDEQIRIAKAFAKIGKENNMTIHSCCEKTFLSEYGLKCNGCMSQEIVEKSIGCMLEPPKRKNIRQECNCLMGNDIGTYNTCGHLCRYCYANANKKLVIENMKKHNENSPFLIGDVEAGDKITEAKQKSWIVSENEQQSLF
;
A
#
# COMPACT_ATOMS: atom_id res chain seq x y z
N MET A 1 -2.10 24.63 1.81
CA MET A 1 -1.53 23.65 2.77
C MET A 1 -0.03 23.84 2.73
N ARG A 2 0.67 24.05 3.84
CA ARG A 2 2.13 24.19 3.88
C ARG A 2 2.80 22.85 4.23
N THR A 3 4.01 22.66 3.77
CA THR A 3 4.85 21.54 4.16
C THR A 3 5.34 21.72 5.60
N LEU A 4 5.45 20.65 6.37
CA LEU A 4 6.03 20.66 7.71
C LEU A 4 7.51 21.01 7.65
N THR A 5 7.99 21.81 8.60
CA THR A 5 9.42 22.02 8.80
C THR A 5 10.06 20.77 9.41
N GLN A 6 11.38 20.67 9.33
CA GLN A 6 12.12 19.55 9.92
C GLN A 6 11.89 19.43 11.44
N ASP A 7 11.87 20.55 12.14
CA ASP A 7 11.63 20.58 13.59
C ASP A 7 10.22 20.10 13.95
N GLU A 8 9.22 20.45 13.14
CA GLU A 8 7.85 19.96 13.31
C GLU A 8 7.76 18.45 13.07
N GLN A 9 8.45 17.93 12.05
CA GLN A 9 8.53 16.49 11.78
C GLN A 9 9.19 15.76 12.95
N ILE A 10 10.29 16.27 13.49
CA ILE A 10 10.98 15.69 14.66
C ILE A 10 10.06 15.68 15.90
N ARG A 11 9.35 16.79 16.15
CA ARG A 11 8.41 16.85 17.29
C ARG A 11 7.31 15.79 17.17
N ILE A 12 6.74 15.64 15.99
CA ILE A 12 5.70 14.61 15.70
C ILE A 12 6.30 13.21 15.87
N ALA A 13 7.48 12.96 15.33
CA ALA A 13 8.16 11.67 15.42
C ALA A 13 8.41 11.26 16.87
N LYS A 14 8.95 12.15 17.69
CA LYS A 14 9.17 11.91 19.13
C LYS A 14 7.86 11.61 19.87
N ALA A 15 6.79 12.34 19.57
CA ALA A 15 5.48 12.12 20.19
C ALA A 15 4.92 10.74 19.83
N PHE A 16 4.97 10.36 18.55
CA PHE A 16 4.51 9.05 18.09
C PHE A 16 5.37 7.90 18.63
N ALA A 17 6.71 8.06 18.65
CA ALA A 17 7.62 7.06 19.21
C ALA A 17 7.32 6.80 20.68
N LYS A 18 7.06 7.86 21.47
CA LYS A 18 6.66 7.74 22.88
C LYS A 18 5.35 6.95 23.03
N ILE A 19 4.30 7.36 22.31
CA ILE A 19 2.98 6.69 22.33
C ILE A 19 3.11 5.23 21.90
N GLY A 20 3.88 4.98 20.84
CA GLY A 20 4.14 3.62 20.36
C GLY A 20 4.77 2.75 21.42
N LYS A 21 5.81 3.25 22.10
CA LYS A 21 6.48 2.54 23.19
C LYS A 21 5.55 2.24 24.38
N GLU A 22 4.71 3.21 24.77
CA GLU A 22 3.74 3.06 25.86
C GLU A 22 2.66 2.02 25.55
N ASN A 23 2.37 1.78 24.26
CA ASN A 23 1.31 0.86 23.80
C ASN A 23 1.86 -0.40 23.11
N ASN A 24 3.15 -0.70 23.22
CA ASN A 24 3.80 -1.84 22.56
C ASN A 24 3.59 -1.87 21.03
N MET A 25 3.56 -0.69 20.39
CA MET A 25 3.42 -0.54 18.95
C MET A 25 4.72 -0.05 18.33
N THR A 26 5.06 -0.59 17.17
CA THR A 26 6.14 -0.07 16.34
C THR A 26 5.59 0.99 15.41
N ILE A 27 6.19 2.18 15.42
CA ILE A 27 5.79 3.26 14.52
C ILE A 27 6.66 3.23 13.27
N HIS A 28 6.00 3.17 12.12
CA HIS A 28 6.65 3.21 10.80
C HIS A 28 6.37 4.54 10.11
N SER A 29 7.35 5.04 9.36
CA SER A 29 7.16 6.16 8.43
C SER A 29 7.28 5.68 6.98
N CYS A 30 6.54 6.32 6.09
CA CYS A 30 6.54 6.00 4.67
C CYS A 30 6.90 7.23 3.85
N CYS A 31 7.87 7.08 2.94
CA CYS A 31 8.36 8.17 2.08
C CYS A 31 8.85 9.42 2.83
N GLU A 32 9.23 9.25 4.08
CA GLU A 32 9.88 10.28 4.88
C GLU A 32 11.38 10.03 4.94
N LYS A 33 12.13 11.10 5.20
CA LYS A 33 13.59 11.01 5.27
C LYS A 33 14.03 10.07 6.39
N THR A 34 15.12 9.34 6.16
CA THR A 34 15.66 8.35 7.11
C THR A 34 16.11 8.93 8.44
N PHE A 35 16.33 10.26 8.55
CA PHE A 35 16.72 10.90 9.80
C PHE A 35 15.71 10.72 10.94
N LEU A 36 14.43 10.43 10.63
CA LEU A 36 13.42 10.17 11.65
C LEU A 36 13.67 8.87 12.42
N SER A 37 14.53 7.98 11.92
CA SER A 37 14.94 6.76 12.64
C SER A 37 15.67 7.07 13.94
N GLU A 38 16.42 8.17 14.01
CA GLU A 38 17.10 8.64 15.21
C GLU A 38 16.13 8.98 16.35
N TYR A 39 14.87 9.23 16.01
CA TYR A 39 13.81 9.58 16.97
C TYR A 39 12.84 8.43 17.26
N GLY A 40 13.24 7.19 16.90
CA GLY A 40 12.52 5.97 17.27
C GLY A 40 11.47 5.49 16.28
N LEU A 41 11.46 6.01 15.05
CA LEU A 41 10.60 5.52 13.98
C LEU A 41 11.35 4.52 13.10
N LYS A 42 10.67 3.48 12.62
CA LYS A 42 11.18 2.64 11.54
C LYS A 42 10.86 3.28 10.18
N CYS A 43 11.90 3.71 9.46
CA CYS A 43 11.77 4.39 8.15
C CYS A 43 11.90 3.44 6.96
N ASN A 44 11.48 2.19 7.12
CA ASN A 44 11.55 1.13 6.10
C ASN A 44 10.27 0.94 5.29
N GLY A 45 9.35 1.91 5.35
CA GLY A 45 8.07 1.88 4.63
C GLY A 45 6.92 1.33 5.47
N CYS A 46 5.70 1.54 4.97
CA CYS A 46 4.47 1.12 5.63
C CYS A 46 3.98 -0.28 5.20
N MET A 47 4.42 -0.76 4.03
CA MET A 47 4.11 -2.07 3.46
C MET A 47 5.40 -2.72 2.94
N SER A 48 6.45 -2.75 3.77
CA SER A 48 7.71 -3.42 3.42
C SER A 48 7.51 -4.93 3.32
N GLN A 49 8.40 -5.61 2.60
CA GLN A 49 8.37 -7.07 2.50
C GLN A 49 8.34 -7.73 3.89
N GLU A 50 9.18 -7.27 4.81
CA GLU A 50 9.24 -7.75 6.20
C GLU A 50 7.87 -7.68 6.90
N ILE A 51 7.15 -6.55 6.74
CA ILE A 51 5.82 -6.38 7.35
C ILE A 51 4.81 -7.34 6.74
N VAL A 52 4.84 -7.50 5.42
CA VAL A 52 3.92 -8.41 4.72
C VAL A 52 4.21 -9.86 5.11
N GLU A 53 5.46 -10.30 5.05
CA GLU A 53 5.89 -11.65 5.45
C GLU A 53 5.49 -11.99 6.89
N LYS A 54 5.73 -11.06 7.80
CA LYS A 54 5.32 -11.21 9.21
C LYS A 54 3.79 -11.34 9.36
N SER A 55 3.04 -10.60 8.54
CA SER A 55 1.57 -10.60 8.61
C SER A 55 0.94 -11.87 8.05
N ILE A 56 1.52 -12.44 6.99
CA ILE A 56 1.02 -13.66 6.33
C ILE A 56 1.68 -14.94 6.84
N GLY A 57 2.79 -14.82 7.60
CA GLY A 57 3.54 -15.96 8.11
C GLY A 57 4.33 -16.74 7.05
N CYS A 58 4.60 -16.16 5.90
CA CYS A 58 5.30 -16.81 4.79
C CYS A 58 6.41 -15.92 4.25
N MET A 59 7.50 -16.52 3.77
CA MET A 59 8.56 -15.82 3.05
C MET A 59 8.11 -15.51 1.62
N LEU A 60 8.55 -14.36 1.10
CA LEU A 60 8.22 -13.91 -0.24
C LEU A 60 9.48 -13.71 -1.09
N GLU A 61 9.40 -14.08 -2.36
CA GLU A 61 10.38 -13.77 -3.38
C GLU A 61 9.74 -12.89 -4.48
N PRO A 62 9.56 -11.58 -4.21
CA PRO A 62 8.94 -10.69 -5.16
C PRO A 62 9.91 -10.34 -6.30
N PRO A 63 9.41 -10.06 -7.51
CA PRO A 63 10.24 -9.57 -8.60
C PRO A 63 10.84 -8.22 -8.24
N LYS A 64 12.09 -7.97 -8.65
CA LYS A 64 12.75 -6.67 -8.48
C LYS A 64 11.98 -5.60 -9.25
N ARG A 65 11.34 -4.69 -8.55
CA ARG A 65 10.60 -3.54 -9.11
C ARG A 65 11.17 -2.24 -8.55
N LYS A 66 11.22 -1.20 -9.39
CA LYS A 66 11.54 0.15 -8.91
C LYS A 66 10.28 0.78 -8.36
N ASN A 67 10.37 1.30 -7.16
CA ASN A 67 9.28 2.07 -6.57
C ASN A 67 9.10 3.41 -7.31
N ILE A 68 7.86 3.87 -7.39
CA ILE A 68 7.50 5.14 -8.06
C ILE A 68 8.10 6.34 -7.31
N ARG A 69 8.17 6.25 -5.98
CA ARG A 69 8.76 7.28 -5.12
C ARG A 69 10.15 6.84 -4.68
N GLN A 70 11.12 7.73 -4.77
CA GLN A 70 12.53 7.45 -4.51
C GLN A 70 12.80 6.86 -3.11
N GLU A 71 12.06 7.28 -2.10
CA GLU A 71 12.24 6.85 -0.71
C GLU A 71 11.19 5.81 -0.27
N CYS A 72 10.46 5.21 -1.20
CA CYS A 72 9.45 4.20 -0.90
C CYS A 72 10.08 2.80 -0.91
N ASN A 73 9.99 2.09 0.21
CA ASN A 73 10.43 0.70 0.36
C ASN A 73 9.25 -0.29 0.44
N CYS A 74 8.07 0.13 -0.04
CA CYS A 74 6.90 -0.73 -0.03
C CYS A 74 7.04 -1.87 -1.03
N LEU A 75 6.55 -3.04 -0.65
CA LEU A 75 6.38 -4.17 -1.55
C LEU A 75 5.31 -3.82 -2.58
N MET A 76 5.71 -3.66 -3.84
CA MET A 76 4.83 -3.24 -4.92
C MET A 76 4.10 -4.45 -5.51
N GLY A 77 2.79 -4.51 -5.29
CA GLY A 77 1.89 -5.47 -5.92
C GLY A 77 1.18 -4.92 -7.17
N ASN A 78 0.13 -5.61 -7.58
CA ASN A 78 -0.79 -5.11 -8.58
C ASN A 78 -1.86 -4.25 -7.90
N ASP A 79 -2.12 -3.06 -8.45
CA ASP A 79 -3.23 -2.23 -8.01
C ASP A 79 -4.52 -2.73 -8.67
N ILE A 80 -5.48 -3.11 -7.84
CA ILE A 80 -6.82 -3.56 -8.28
C ILE A 80 -7.85 -2.44 -8.18
N GLY A 81 -7.44 -1.25 -7.71
CA GLY A 81 -8.30 -0.09 -7.57
C GLY A 81 -8.48 0.67 -8.89
N THR A 82 -9.53 1.49 -8.95
CA THR A 82 -9.71 2.47 -10.01
C THR A 82 -10.25 3.79 -9.45
N TYR A 83 -10.05 4.87 -10.21
CA TYR A 83 -10.51 6.20 -9.81
C TYR A 83 -12.03 6.32 -9.85
N ASN A 84 -12.57 7.18 -8.96
CA ASN A 84 -14.01 7.48 -8.85
C ASN A 84 -14.89 6.25 -8.56
N THR A 85 -14.46 5.36 -7.66
CA THR A 85 -15.19 4.15 -7.28
C THR A 85 -15.55 4.06 -5.80
N CYS A 86 -15.00 4.94 -4.95
CA CYS A 86 -15.24 4.90 -3.51
C CYS A 86 -16.38 5.83 -3.10
N GLY A 87 -17.43 5.28 -2.50
CA GLY A 87 -18.62 6.02 -2.04
C GLY A 87 -18.40 6.92 -0.81
N HIS A 88 -17.25 6.83 -0.12
CA HIS A 88 -16.96 7.66 1.05
C HIS A 88 -16.78 9.13 0.75
N LEU A 89 -16.37 9.49 -0.48
CA LEU A 89 -16.22 10.88 -0.94
C LEU A 89 -15.41 11.76 0.02
N CYS A 90 -14.34 11.24 0.59
CA CYS A 90 -13.47 11.96 1.52
C CYS A 90 -12.97 13.27 0.89
N ARG A 91 -12.97 14.36 1.67
CA ARG A 91 -12.65 15.71 1.20
C ARG A 91 -11.26 15.85 0.56
N TYR A 92 -10.29 15.05 1.01
CA TYR A 92 -8.91 15.06 0.52
C TYR A 92 -8.53 13.82 -0.29
N CYS A 93 -9.54 13.16 -0.86
CA CYS A 93 -9.31 11.95 -1.64
C CYS A 93 -8.73 12.30 -3.02
N TYR A 94 -7.55 11.82 -3.32
CA TYR A 94 -6.93 11.95 -4.64
C TYR A 94 -7.58 11.04 -5.69
N ALA A 95 -8.25 9.97 -5.26
CA ALA A 95 -8.84 8.96 -6.15
C ALA A 95 -10.27 9.31 -6.59
N ASN A 96 -10.96 10.21 -5.91
CA ASN A 96 -12.34 10.63 -6.22
C ASN A 96 -12.38 12.10 -6.64
N ALA A 97 -12.20 12.35 -7.94
CA ALA A 97 -12.24 13.71 -8.50
C ALA A 97 -13.66 14.14 -8.89
N ASN A 98 -14.57 13.20 -9.18
CA ASN A 98 -15.90 13.49 -9.71
C ASN A 98 -16.98 12.69 -8.98
N LYS A 99 -17.75 13.38 -8.13
CA LYS A 99 -18.85 12.77 -7.35
C LYS A 99 -19.95 12.11 -8.20
N LYS A 100 -20.31 12.71 -9.35
CA LYS A 100 -21.33 12.13 -10.23
C LYS A 100 -20.85 10.80 -10.80
N LEU A 101 -19.60 10.77 -11.28
CA LEU A 101 -18.99 9.55 -11.81
C LEU A 101 -18.86 8.47 -10.73
N VAL A 102 -18.56 8.82 -9.48
CA VAL A 102 -18.55 7.87 -8.36
C VAL A 102 -19.92 7.20 -8.23
N ILE A 103 -21.01 7.99 -8.21
CA ILE A 103 -22.37 7.46 -8.08
C ILE A 103 -22.73 6.55 -9.26
N GLU A 104 -22.37 6.93 -10.47
CA GLU A 104 -22.58 6.13 -11.70
C GLU A 104 -21.80 4.81 -11.64
N ASN A 105 -20.53 4.87 -11.26
CA ASN A 105 -19.67 3.69 -11.16
C ASN A 105 -20.15 2.73 -10.06
N MET A 106 -20.58 3.25 -8.92
CA MET A 106 -21.17 2.42 -7.85
C MET A 106 -22.43 1.70 -8.30
N LYS A 107 -23.27 2.31 -9.14
CA LYS A 107 -24.45 1.65 -9.70
C LYS A 107 -24.12 0.52 -10.69
N LYS A 108 -22.94 0.61 -11.34
CA LYS A 108 -22.44 -0.40 -12.27
C LYS A 108 -21.67 -1.53 -11.58
N HIS A 109 -21.39 -1.39 -10.27
CA HIS A 109 -20.72 -2.44 -9.53
C HIS A 109 -21.65 -3.63 -9.32
N ASN A 110 -21.15 -4.82 -9.62
CA ASN A 110 -21.81 -6.09 -9.40
C ASN A 110 -20.90 -6.99 -8.58
N GLU A 111 -21.31 -7.36 -7.38
CA GLU A 111 -20.51 -8.19 -6.45
C GLU A 111 -20.17 -9.58 -6.99
N ASN A 112 -20.96 -10.08 -7.95
CA ASN A 112 -20.73 -11.36 -8.62
C ASN A 112 -19.89 -11.25 -9.90
N SER A 113 -19.51 -10.03 -10.31
CA SER A 113 -18.64 -9.79 -11.47
C SER A 113 -17.16 -9.81 -11.04
N PRO A 114 -16.26 -10.35 -11.85
CA PRO A 114 -14.82 -10.21 -11.63
C PRO A 114 -14.31 -8.78 -11.87
N PHE A 115 -15.13 -7.89 -12.36
CA PHE A 115 -14.80 -6.50 -12.62
C PHE A 115 -15.19 -5.60 -11.46
N LEU A 116 -14.36 -4.62 -11.17
CA LEU A 116 -14.66 -3.63 -10.14
C LEU A 116 -15.85 -2.75 -10.55
N ILE A 117 -16.01 -2.49 -11.85
CA ILE A 117 -17.09 -1.69 -12.43
C ILE A 117 -17.49 -2.29 -13.78
N GLY A 118 -18.78 -2.43 -13.99
CA GLY A 118 -19.34 -2.87 -15.27
C GLY A 118 -19.04 -4.31 -15.60
N ASP A 119 -19.21 -4.65 -16.86
CA ASP A 119 -18.97 -5.97 -17.44
C ASP A 119 -18.18 -5.81 -18.75
N VAL A 120 -17.76 -6.93 -19.34
CA VAL A 120 -17.06 -6.92 -20.65
C VAL A 120 -17.99 -6.39 -21.73
N GLU A 121 -17.50 -5.41 -22.48
CA GLU A 121 -18.22 -4.84 -23.63
C GLU A 121 -17.68 -5.42 -24.95
N ALA A 122 -18.52 -5.35 -26.00
CA ALA A 122 -18.11 -5.80 -27.32
C ALA A 122 -16.95 -4.94 -27.85
N GLY A 123 -15.82 -5.57 -28.07
CA GLY A 123 -14.57 -4.90 -28.50
C GLY A 123 -13.50 -4.80 -27.44
N ASP A 124 -13.78 -5.17 -26.20
CA ASP A 124 -12.78 -5.22 -25.14
C ASP A 124 -11.73 -6.28 -25.43
N LYS A 125 -10.47 -5.90 -25.24
CA LYS A 125 -9.36 -6.83 -25.34
C LYS A 125 -9.12 -7.50 -24.01
N ILE A 126 -9.65 -8.70 -23.86
CA ILE A 126 -9.42 -9.52 -22.68
C ILE A 126 -8.04 -10.16 -22.75
N THR A 127 -7.22 -9.97 -21.74
CA THR A 127 -5.92 -10.62 -21.60
C THR A 127 -5.86 -11.37 -20.28
N GLU A 128 -5.43 -12.62 -20.34
CA GLU A 128 -5.18 -13.39 -19.13
C GLU A 128 -3.91 -12.89 -18.43
N ALA A 129 -4.04 -12.48 -17.17
CA ALA A 129 -2.90 -12.03 -16.38
C ALA A 129 -2.07 -13.25 -15.96
N LYS A 130 -0.80 -13.29 -16.38
CA LYS A 130 0.16 -14.30 -15.90
C LYS A 130 0.57 -13.95 -14.47
N GLN A 131 -0.26 -14.32 -13.52
CA GLN A 131 0.05 -14.14 -12.10
C GLN A 131 0.89 -15.30 -11.59
N LYS A 132 1.96 -14.98 -10.87
CA LYS A 132 2.81 -15.95 -10.19
C LYS A 132 2.78 -15.66 -8.69
N SER A 133 2.60 -16.68 -7.87
CA SER A 133 2.76 -16.55 -6.43
C SER A 133 4.19 -16.12 -6.10
N TRP A 134 4.34 -15.23 -5.13
CA TRP A 134 5.65 -14.85 -4.58
C TRP A 134 5.98 -15.62 -3.31
N ILE A 135 5.05 -16.46 -2.83
CA ILE A 135 5.28 -17.28 -1.64
C ILE A 135 6.33 -18.34 -1.97
N VAL A 136 7.40 -18.38 -1.17
CA VAL A 136 8.42 -19.42 -1.25
C VAL A 136 7.82 -20.71 -0.70
N SER A 137 7.87 -21.80 -1.47
CA SER A 137 7.38 -23.11 -1.01
C SER A 137 8.21 -23.62 0.17
N GLU A 138 7.59 -24.35 1.11
CA GLU A 138 8.29 -24.89 2.28
C GLU A 138 9.49 -25.77 1.90
N ASN A 139 9.44 -26.44 0.74
CA ASN A 139 10.55 -27.26 0.24
C ASN A 139 11.80 -26.47 -0.14
N GLU A 140 11.66 -25.18 -0.48
CA GLU A 140 12.80 -24.29 -0.80
C GLU A 140 13.35 -23.62 0.46
N GLN A 141 12.54 -23.48 1.52
CA GLN A 141 12.99 -22.89 2.79
C GLN A 141 13.98 -23.79 3.55
N GLN A 142 13.94 -25.10 3.34
CA GLN A 142 14.84 -26.06 3.99
C GLN A 142 16.25 -26.09 3.40
N SER A 143 16.50 -25.49 2.25
CA SER A 143 17.80 -25.50 1.58
C SER A 143 18.74 -24.33 1.96
N LEU A 144 18.33 -23.46 2.87
CA LEU A 144 19.10 -22.26 3.29
C LEU A 144 19.80 -22.42 4.64
N PHE A 145 19.85 -23.66 5.20
CA PHE A 145 20.58 -24.00 6.43
C PHE A 145 21.60 -25.11 6.18
#